data_a311f14e49562aa1a303fe9eb39e9889
#
_entry.id   a311f14e49562aa1a303fe9eb39e9889
#
_cell.length_a   1.000
_cell.length_b   1.000
_cell.length_c   1.000
_cell.angle_alpha   90.00
_cell.angle_beta   90.00
_cell.angle_gamma   90.00
#
_symmetry.space_group_name_H-M   'P 1'
#
loop_
_entity.id
_entity.type
_entity.pdbx_description
1 polymer ?
#
loop_
_entity_poly.entity_id
_entity_poly.type
_entity_poly.pdbx_seq_one_letter_code
_entity_poly.pdbx_strand_id
1 'polypeptide(L)' 'MQKTLIEMLIEAGYPKEEMDHHESDLYVYVTPLTTRVIDEWCKANGFNKNWHCPTFKDQITGKMMYDCAFQYYKQP' A
#
# COMPACT_ATOMS: atom_id res chain seq x y z
N MET A 1 5.22 5.34 -18.54
CA MET A 1 4.21 4.47 -17.92
C MET A 1 4.38 4.50 -16.41
N GLN A 2 3.29 4.74 -15.70
CA GLN A 2 3.35 4.79 -14.24
C GLN A 2 3.46 3.39 -13.66
N LYS A 3 4.22 3.28 -12.58
CA LYS A 3 4.35 2.01 -11.88
C LYS A 3 3.14 1.79 -10.98
N THR A 4 2.79 0.52 -10.77
CA THR A 4 1.76 0.19 -9.81
C THR A 4 2.33 0.37 -8.40
N LEU A 5 1.44 0.48 -7.42
CA LEU A 5 1.86 0.59 -6.03
C LEU A 5 2.69 -0.63 -5.60
N ILE A 6 2.28 -1.82 -6.05
CA ILE A 6 3.01 -3.06 -5.74
C ILE A 6 4.44 -2.98 -6.25
N GLU A 7 4.60 -2.55 -7.51
CA GLU A 7 5.94 -2.42 -8.10
C GLU A 7 6.80 -1.43 -7.32
N MET A 8 6.23 -0.30 -6.92
CA MET A 8 6.98 0.70 -6.17
C MET A 8 7.41 0.18 -4.80
N LEU A 9 6.54 -0.58 -4.13
CA LEU A 9 6.87 -1.16 -2.83
C LEU A 9 8.01 -2.17 -2.95
N ILE A 10 7.94 -3.04 -3.95
CA ILE A 10 8.97 -4.05 -4.17
C ILE A 10 10.30 -3.40 -4.50
N GLU A 11 10.30 -2.40 -5.38
CA GLU A 11 11.52 -1.69 -5.77
C GLU A 11 12.14 -0.93 -4.60
N ALA A 12 11.31 -0.47 -3.66
CA ALA A 12 11.79 0.23 -2.48
C ALA A 12 12.36 -0.72 -1.41
N GLY A 13 12.18 -2.03 -1.59
CA GLY A 13 12.72 -3.01 -0.67
C GLY A 13 11.71 -3.65 0.28
N TYR A 14 10.42 -3.42 0.07
CA TYR A 14 9.42 -4.07 0.91
C TYR A 14 9.38 -5.57 0.62
N PRO A 15 9.45 -6.43 1.66
CA PRO A 15 9.45 -7.88 1.43
C PRO A 15 8.16 -8.34 0.76
N LYS A 16 8.29 -9.05 -0.35
CA LYS A 16 7.13 -9.51 -1.11
C LYS A 16 6.26 -10.45 -0.29
N GLU A 17 6.87 -11.26 0.55
CA GLU A 17 6.15 -12.22 1.41
C GLU A 17 5.37 -11.56 2.53
N GLU A 18 5.61 -10.27 2.81
CA GLU A 18 4.85 -9.53 3.82
C GLU A 18 3.73 -8.70 3.21
N MET A 19 3.51 -8.88 1.92
CA MET A 19 2.45 -8.22 1.18
C MET A 19 1.25 -9.15 1.13
N ASP A 20 0.13 -8.73 1.73
CA ASP A 20 -1.09 -9.55 1.73
C ASP A 20 -2.02 -9.03 0.63
N HIS A 21 -2.12 -9.79 -0.42
CA HIS A 21 -2.71 -9.38 -1.68
C HIS A 21 -4.00 -10.13 -1.95
N HIS A 22 -5.11 -9.43 -1.88
CA HIS A 22 -6.44 -9.97 -2.12
C HIS A 22 -7.03 -9.41 -3.41
N GLU A 23 -8.14 -9.97 -3.85
CA GLU A 23 -8.82 -9.52 -5.05
C GLU A 23 -9.21 -8.05 -4.98
N SER A 24 -9.67 -7.61 -3.82
CA SER A 24 -10.18 -6.26 -3.64
C SER A 24 -9.27 -5.34 -2.84
N ASP A 25 -8.27 -5.88 -2.16
CA ASP A 25 -7.45 -5.10 -1.24
C ASP A 25 -6.00 -5.54 -1.23
N LEU A 26 -5.14 -4.59 -0.90
CA LEU A 26 -3.73 -4.85 -0.66
C LEU A 26 -3.40 -4.38 0.76
N TYR A 27 -2.86 -5.29 1.58
CA TYR A 27 -2.48 -4.99 2.95
C TYR A 27 -0.97 -5.01 3.09
N VAL A 28 -0.40 -3.95 3.65
CA VAL A 28 1.03 -3.88 3.96
C VAL A 28 1.20 -3.21 5.32
N TYR A 29 2.27 -3.56 6.02
CA TYR A 29 2.54 -2.99 7.33
C TYR A 29 2.83 -1.50 7.25
N VAL A 30 2.43 -0.76 8.28
CA VAL A 30 2.75 0.67 8.39
C VAL A 30 4.18 0.79 8.90
N THR A 31 5.09 1.22 8.01
CA THR A 31 6.50 1.45 8.32
C THR A 31 6.92 2.77 7.68
N PRO A 32 8.09 3.31 8.04
CA PRO A 32 8.58 4.50 7.35
C PRO A 32 8.69 4.30 5.84
N LEU A 33 9.08 3.10 5.41
CA LEU A 33 9.21 2.79 3.99
C LEU A 33 7.87 2.79 3.29
N THR A 34 6.88 2.05 3.82
CA THR A 34 5.56 1.97 3.18
C THR A 34 4.84 3.30 3.22
N THR A 35 5.00 4.06 4.30
CA THR A 35 4.39 5.39 4.42
C THR A 35 4.90 6.30 3.32
N ARG A 36 6.22 6.33 3.09
CA ARG A 36 6.80 7.15 2.05
C ARG A 36 6.34 6.73 0.65
N VAL A 37 6.39 5.44 0.37
CA VAL A 37 6.05 4.92 -0.96
C VAL A 37 4.57 5.17 -1.27
N ILE A 38 3.69 4.90 -0.32
CA ILE A 38 2.25 5.10 -0.51
C ILE A 38 1.95 6.59 -0.70
N ASP A 39 2.61 7.46 0.07
CA ASP A 39 2.43 8.89 -0.07
C ASP A 39 2.85 9.36 -1.46
N GLU A 40 3.99 8.91 -1.95
CA GLU A 40 4.47 9.26 -3.29
C GLU A 40 3.53 8.76 -4.38
N TRP A 41 3.07 7.50 -4.26
CA TRP A 41 2.16 6.93 -5.22
C TRP A 41 0.82 7.68 -5.25
N CYS A 42 0.29 8.00 -4.09
CA CYS A 42 -0.98 8.74 -4.01
C CYS A 42 -0.84 10.12 -4.64
N LYS A 43 0.25 10.82 -4.35
CA LYS A 43 0.49 12.14 -4.93
C LYS A 43 0.61 12.08 -6.44
N ALA A 44 1.35 11.09 -6.94
CA ALA A 44 1.56 10.93 -8.37
C ALA A 44 0.27 10.62 -9.13
N ASN A 45 -0.70 10.01 -8.46
CA ASN A 45 -1.95 9.59 -9.09
C ASN A 45 -3.15 10.47 -8.70
N GLY A 46 -2.92 11.50 -7.90
CA GLY A 46 -4.00 12.39 -7.48
C GLY A 46 -4.94 11.79 -6.47
N PHE A 47 -4.47 10.84 -5.68
CA PHE A 47 -5.27 10.16 -4.67
C PHE A 47 -5.04 10.78 -3.29
N ASN A 48 -6.06 10.70 -2.44
CA ASN A 48 -5.95 11.11 -1.06
C ASN A 48 -5.54 9.89 -0.23
N LYS A 49 -4.36 9.93 0.37
CA LYS A 49 -3.81 8.80 1.11
C LYS A 49 -4.73 8.31 2.22
N ASN A 50 -5.32 9.24 2.97
CA ASN A 50 -6.17 8.87 4.09
C ASN A 50 -7.46 8.17 3.64
N TRP A 51 -7.86 8.41 2.41
CA TRP A 51 -9.08 7.88 1.83
C TRP A 51 -8.85 6.56 1.09
N HIS A 52 -7.77 6.52 0.31
CA HIS A 52 -7.51 5.41 -0.61
C HIS A 52 -6.66 4.31 0.03
N CYS A 53 -5.86 4.68 1.03
CA CYS A 53 -5.03 3.73 1.77
C CYS A 53 -5.16 3.99 3.27
N PRO A 54 -6.36 3.78 3.84
CA PRO A 54 -6.54 3.97 5.28
C PRO A 54 -5.74 2.94 6.08
N THR A 55 -5.52 3.24 7.34
CA THR A 55 -4.83 2.32 8.24
C THR A 55 -5.82 1.61 9.15
N PHE A 56 -5.46 0.42 9.57
CA PHE A 56 -6.24 -0.33 10.55
C PHE A 56 -5.29 -1.18 11.38
N LYS A 57 -5.77 -1.64 12.53
CA LYS A 57 -4.99 -2.50 13.40
C LYS A 57 -5.36 -3.95 13.12
N ASP A 58 -4.36 -4.76 12.77
CA ASP A 58 -4.56 -6.19 12.57
C ASP A 58 -4.85 -6.84 13.91
N GLN A 59 -6.00 -7.51 14.03
CA GLN A 59 -6.44 -8.13 15.27
C GLN A 59 -5.55 -9.30 15.69
N ILE A 60 -4.93 -9.97 14.73
CA ILE A 60 -4.10 -11.14 15.00
C ILE A 60 -2.72 -10.74 15.48
N THR A 61 -2.05 -9.84 14.77
CA THR A 61 -0.67 -9.45 15.08
C THR A 61 -0.59 -8.22 15.98
N GLY A 62 -1.66 -7.43 16.06
CA GLY A 62 -1.66 -6.17 16.79
C GLY A 62 -0.90 -5.05 16.07
N LYS A 63 -0.44 -5.28 14.86
CA LYS A 63 0.32 -4.29 14.08
C LYS A 63 -0.60 -3.44 13.22
N MET A 64 -0.16 -2.21 12.97
CA MET A 64 -0.91 -1.33 12.07
C MET A 64 -0.60 -1.69 10.62
N MET A 65 -1.62 -1.66 9.78
CA MET A 65 -1.50 -1.97 8.37
C MET A 65 -2.22 -0.93 7.52
N TYR A 66 -1.75 -0.76 6.28
CA TYR A 66 -2.47 0.00 5.27
C TYR A 66 -3.41 -0.94 4.52
N ASP A 67 -4.62 -0.46 4.25
CA ASP A 67 -5.61 -1.16 3.44
C ASP A 67 -5.78 -0.37 2.13
N CYS A 68 -5.09 -0.80 1.08
CA CYS A 68 -5.13 -0.12 -0.21
C CYS A 68 -6.14 -0.81 -1.12
N ALA A 69 -7.15 -0.07 -1.56
CA ALA A 69 -8.21 -0.64 -2.40
C ALA A 69 -7.66 -1.11 -3.75
N PHE A 70 -8.15 -2.25 -4.20
CA PHE A 70 -7.73 -2.92 -5.42
C PHE A 70 -7.65 -1.98 -6.62
N GLN A 71 -8.68 -1.19 -6.82
CA GLN A 71 -8.79 -0.32 -7.99
C GLN A 71 -7.68 0.74 -8.06
N TYR A 72 -6.99 0.97 -6.96
CA TYR A 72 -5.93 1.97 -6.90
C TYR A 72 -4.54 1.35 -7.02
N TYR A 73 -4.28 0.26 -6.33
CA TYR A 73 -2.93 -0.30 -6.32
C TYR A 73 -2.59 -1.05 -7.61
N LYS A 74 -3.57 -1.43 -8.39
CA LYS A 74 -3.37 -2.10 -9.67
C LYS A 74 -3.42 -1.16 -10.88
N GLN A 75 -3.65 0.10 -10.65
CA GLN A 75 -3.66 1.06 -11.74
C GLN A 75 -2.28 1.14 -12.39
N PRO A 76 -2.21 1.03 -13.71
CA PRO A 76 -0.95 1.26 -14.41
C PRO A 76 -0.59 2.74 -14.41
#